data_ce15481a7bd8fae2ec2cae05f09dce46
#
_entry.id   ce15481a7bd8fae2ec2cae05f09dce46
#
_cell.length_a   1.000
_cell.length_b   1.000
_cell.length_c   1.000
_cell.angle_alpha   90.00
_cell.angle_beta   90.00
_cell.angle_gamma   90.00
#
_symmetry.space_group_name_H-M   'P 1'
#
loop_
_entity.id
_entity.type
_entity.pdbx_description
1 polymer ?
#
loop_
_entity_poly.entity_id
_entity_poly.type
_entity_poly.pdbx_seq_one_letter_code
_entity_poly.pdbx_strand_id
1 'polypeptide(L)'
;MTKNNPLWWQSAIGYQIYPRSFQDTNHDGIGDLQGIIKRLPYLKWLGIDFIWLNPIYTSPNVDNGYDIADFQNIASEYGTLSDFKTLIAAAHKQDIRVIMDLVVNHTSNQHAWFKAAKTSRTNPYHDFYIWQPNYNHQPPNNWTNFTGDSVWTYNQATDEWYFHLFAPEQPDLNWENPSVQTEIINMITWWSEQNIDGFRLDALSHLKKVSFEIPQPTGEHQFDIFANNPGIEKFLKRLHDTFKSLHLMTVGEAGGVHADTARNWTGPQGFIDMIFELEHQSRQSDVPPRADINHLLASLITWEEQLNSQGWLGIYLENHDQPRSLTVYGDNNPLAAKSLAT
;
A
#
# COMPACT_ATOMS: atom_id res chain seq x y z
N MET A 1 -14.27 -35.50 -1.65
CA MET A 1 -13.52 -34.31 -2.03
C MET A 1 -14.54 -33.27 -2.45
N THR A 2 -14.89 -32.35 -1.56
CA THR A 2 -15.72 -31.18 -1.89
C THR A 2 -14.90 -30.32 -2.86
N LYS A 3 -15.39 -30.12 -4.09
CA LYS A 3 -14.86 -29.12 -5.00
C LYS A 3 -15.06 -27.78 -4.28
N ASN A 4 -14.03 -27.25 -3.65
CA ASN A 4 -14.04 -25.85 -3.21
C ASN A 4 -14.23 -25.02 -4.48
N ASN A 5 -15.31 -24.27 -4.56
CA ASN A 5 -15.43 -23.24 -5.59
C ASN A 5 -14.24 -22.29 -5.40
N PRO A 6 -13.49 -21.98 -6.47
CA PRO A 6 -12.38 -21.04 -6.37
C PRO A 6 -12.91 -19.70 -5.84
N LEU A 7 -12.12 -19.04 -5.02
CA LEU A 7 -12.44 -17.67 -4.58
C LEU A 7 -12.41 -16.76 -5.80
N TRP A 8 -13.28 -15.77 -5.84
CA TRP A 8 -13.51 -14.94 -7.03
C TRP A 8 -12.23 -14.26 -7.56
N TRP A 9 -11.33 -13.88 -6.65
CA TRP A 9 -10.09 -13.17 -6.99
C TRP A 9 -9.01 -14.09 -7.58
N GLN A 10 -9.12 -15.40 -7.44
CA GLN A 10 -8.11 -16.37 -7.91
C GLN A 10 -8.00 -16.44 -9.44
N SER A 11 -9.01 -16.03 -10.16
CA SER A 11 -8.99 -15.96 -11.63
C SER A 11 -9.33 -14.57 -12.16
N ALA A 12 -9.36 -13.57 -11.27
CA ALA A 12 -9.78 -12.22 -11.62
C ALA A 12 -8.65 -11.42 -12.27
N ILE A 13 -9.03 -10.57 -13.20
CA ILE A 13 -8.15 -9.57 -13.81
C ILE A 13 -8.42 -8.22 -13.14
N GLY A 14 -7.40 -7.70 -12.44
CA GLY A 14 -7.45 -6.38 -11.81
C GLY A 14 -6.91 -5.27 -12.70
N TYR A 15 -7.46 -4.08 -12.56
CA TYR A 15 -6.95 -2.88 -13.20
C TYR A 15 -6.69 -1.80 -12.15
N GLN A 16 -5.45 -1.38 -12.02
CA GLN A 16 -5.08 -0.26 -11.14
C GLN A 16 -5.50 1.06 -11.78
N ILE A 17 -6.22 1.89 -11.04
CA ILE A 17 -6.57 3.24 -11.43
C ILE A 17 -5.84 4.23 -10.53
N TYR A 18 -4.99 5.06 -11.13
CA TYR A 18 -4.47 6.28 -10.53
C TYR A 18 -5.45 7.41 -10.85
N PRO A 19 -6.37 7.81 -9.93
CA PRO A 19 -7.52 8.64 -10.26
C PRO A 19 -7.11 9.96 -10.89
N ARG A 20 -6.08 10.61 -10.35
CA ARG A 20 -5.57 11.91 -10.78
C ARG A 20 -5.30 12.01 -12.29
N SER A 21 -4.84 10.92 -12.92
CA SER A 21 -4.46 10.90 -14.34
C SER A 21 -5.37 10.06 -15.23
N PHE A 22 -6.48 9.50 -14.69
CA PHE A 22 -7.27 8.52 -15.42
C PHE A 22 -8.29 9.17 -16.37
N GLN A 23 -9.20 9.99 -15.85
CA GLN A 23 -10.21 10.68 -16.65
C GLN A 23 -10.75 11.91 -15.90
N ASP A 24 -10.48 13.07 -16.45
CA ASP A 24 -11.02 14.36 -16.02
C ASP A 24 -12.39 14.61 -16.66
N THR A 25 -13.39 14.98 -15.86
CA THR A 25 -14.75 15.25 -16.33
C THR A 25 -15.19 16.71 -16.16
N ASN A 26 -14.50 17.46 -15.32
CA ASN A 26 -14.80 18.86 -15.01
C ASN A 26 -13.84 19.85 -15.68
N HIS A 27 -12.78 19.32 -16.36
CA HIS A 27 -11.77 20.10 -17.09
C HIS A 27 -10.84 20.95 -16.22
N ASP A 28 -10.57 20.48 -15.01
CA ASP A 28 -9.60 21.12 -14.10
C ASP A 28 -8.16 20.57 -14.23
N GLY A 29 -7.97 19.55 -15.07
CA GLY A 29 -6.70 18.88 -15.30
C GLY A 29 -6.44 17.70 -14.37
N ILE A 30 -7.40 17.37 -13.50
CA ILE A 30 -7.32 16.26 -12.54
C ILE A 30 -8.45 15.27 -12.84
N GLY A 31 -8.10 13.98 -12.91
CA GLY A 31 -9.10 12.93 -13.07
C GLY A 31 -9.95 12.77 -11.80
N ASP A 32 -11.19 12.32 -11.96
CA ASP A 32 -12.19 12.28 -10.90
C ASP A 32 -13.02 10.99 -10.89
N LEU A 33 -13.80 10.77 -9.82
CA LEU A 33 -14.64 9.58 -9.66
C LEU A 33 -15.71 9.47 -10.75
N GLN A 34 -16.24 10.60 -11.25
CA GLN A 34 -17.20 10.62 -12.35
C GLN A 34 -16.53 10.14 -13.65
N GLY A 35 -15.24 10.45 -13.83
CA GLY A 35 -14.44 9.95 -14.93
C GLY A 35 -14.28 8.44 -14.90
N ILE A 36 -14.05 7.88 -13.72
CA ILE A 36 -13.98 6.43 -13.54
C ILE A 36 -15.33 5.80 -13.88
N ILE A 37 -16.44 6.35 -13.38
CA ILE A 37 -17.79 5.87 -13.70
C ILE A 37 -18.04 5.85 -15.22
N LYS A 38 -17.67 6.90 -15.92
CA LYS A 38 -17.80 6.98 -17.39
C LYS A 38 -16.98 5.91 -18.13
N ARG A 39 -15.88 5.44 -17.53
CA ARG A 39 -14.99 4.44 -18.14
C ARG A 39 -15.30 2.99 -17.72
N LEU A 40 -16.20 2.73 -16.79
CA LEU A 40 -16.57 1.36 -16.42
C LEU A 40 -17.00 0.49 -17.61
N PRO A 41 -17.79 0.96 -18.60
CA PRO A 41 -18.11 0.15 -19.75
C PRO A 41 -16.89 -0.27 -20.59
N TYR A 42 -15.87 0.60 -20.68
CA TYR A 42 -14.61 0.28 -21.33
C TYR A 42 -13.83 -0.77 -20.55
N LEU A 43 -13.74 -0.64 -19.24
CA LEU A 43 -13.06 -1.62 -18.37
C LEU A 43 -13.75 -2.99 -18.44
N LYS A 44 -15.09 -3.02 -18.47
CA LYS A 44 -15.83 -4.26 -18.66
C LYS A 44 -15.58 -4.89 -20.03
N TRP A 45 -15.56 -4.06 -21.10
CA TRP A 45 -15.21 -4.53 -22.43
C TRP A 45 -13.79 -5.09 -22.51
N LEU A 46 -12.84 -4.52 -21.75
CA LEU A 46 -11.47 -5.00 -21.64
C LEU A 46 -11.35 -6.33 -20.89
N GLY A 47 -12.42 -6.76 -20.20
CA GLY A 47 -12.45 -8.01 -19.44
C GLY A 47 -11.98 -7.86 -17.98
N ILE A 48 -12.06 -6.65 -17.43
CA ILE A 48 -11.65 -6.38 -16.05
C ILE A 48 -12.72 -6.88 -15.06
N ASP A 49 -12.30 -7.60 -14.03
CA ASP A 49 -13.14 -8.14 -12.97
C ASP A 49 -13.16 -7.27 -11.72
N PHE A 50 -12.06 -6.55 -11.45
CA PHE A 50 -12.02 -5.58 -10.37
C PHE A 50 -11.09 -4.40 -10.68
N ILE A 51 -11.37 -3.26 -10.05
CA ILE A 51 -10.49 -2.09 -10.07
C ILE A 51 -9.86 -1.90 -8.69
N TRP A 52 -8.57 -1.55 -8.67
CA TRP A 52 -7.87 -1.04 -7.51
C TRP A 52 -7.70 0.47 -7.66
N LEU A 53 -8.27 1.23 -6.73
CA LEU A 53 -8.12 2.67 -6.66
C LEU A 53 -6.91 3.03 -5.80
N ASN A 54 -5.93 3.75 -6.35
CA ASN A 54 -4.93 4.44 -5.55
C ASN A 54 -5.62 5.40 -4.57
N PRO A 55 -4.95 5.88 -3.51
CA PRO A 55 -5.61 6.66 -2.47
C PRO A 55 -6.45 7.82 -3.00
N ILE A 56 -7.71 7.83 -2.59
CA ILE A 56 -8.69 8.89 -2.92
C ILE A 56 -9.10 9.68 -1.68
N TYR A 57 -8.45 9.42 -0.56
CA TYR A 57 -8.70 10.04 0.73
C TYR A 57 -8.26 11.51 0.74
N THR A 58 -8.77 12.28 1.71
CA THR A 58 -8.27 13.64 1.92
C THR A 58 -6.78 13.60 2.24
N SER A 59 -6.00 14.30 1.43
CA SER A 59 -4.53 14.34 1.53
C SER A 59 -3.99 15.71 1.12
N PRO A 60 -2.91 16.20 1.73
CA PRO A 60 -2.14 17.32 1.22
C PRO A 60 -1.38 17.03 -0.09
N ASN A 61 -1.33 15.76 -0.51
CA ASN A 61 -0.65 15.29 -1.73
C ASN A 61 0.88 15.52 -1.73
N VAL A 62 1.52 15.46 -0.57
CA VAL A 62 3.00 15.46 -0.48
C VAL A 62 3.55 14.19 -1.13
N ASP A 63 2.85 13.08 -0.93
CA ASP A 63 3.17 11.78 -1.52
C ASP A 63 1.96 11.25 -2.32
N ASN A 64 1.45 12.07 -3.23
CA ASN A 64 0.43 11.70 -4.22
C ASN A 64 -0.79 10.95 -3.64
N GLY A 65 -1.21 11.32 -2.43
CA GLY A 65 -2.37 10.74 -1.75
C GLY A 65 -2.03 9.73 -0.66
N TYR A 66 -0.79 9.23 -0.58
CA TYR A 66 -0.37 8.30 0.47
C TYR A 66 -0.15 8.99 1.82
N ASP A 67 -0.01 10.30 1.87
CA ASP A 67 -0.02 11.11 3.09
C ASP A 67 -1.46 11.47 3.49
N ILE A 68 -2.17 10.51 4.11
CA ILE A 68 -3.61 10.62 4.38
C ILE A 68 -3.89 11.50 5.60
N ALA A 69 -4.69 12.56 5.41
CA ALA A 69 -5.13 13.48 6.46
C ALA A 69 -6.50 13.14 7.07
N ASP A 70 -7.35 12.43 6.32
CA ASP A 70 -8.63 11.92 6.79
C ASP A 70 -8.98 10.64 6.02
N PHE A 71 -9.01 9.52 6.72
CA PHE A 71 -9.28 8.19 6.14
C PHE A 71 -10.74 7.97 5.73
N GLN A 72 -11.67 8.75 6.24
CA GLN A 72 -13.11 8.54 6.05
C GLN A 72 -13.76 9.60 5.15
N ASN A 73 -12.94 10.35 4.43
CA ASN A 73 -13.40 11.36 3.50
C ASN A 73 -12.68 11.27 2.15
N ILE A 74 -13.35 11.69 1.10
CA ILE A 74 -12.79 11.74 -0.26
C ILE A 74 -12.12 13.09 -0.47
N ALA A 75 -10.94 13.10 -1.09
CA ALA A 75 -10.30 14.34 -1.50
C ALA A 75 -11.18 15.11 -2.49
N SER A 76 -11.35 16.40 -2.25
CA SER A 76 -12.32 17.24 -2.98
C SER A 76 -12.08 17.30 -4.49
N GLU A 77 -10.82 17.14 -4.91
CA GLU A 77 -10.43 17.07 -6.32
C GLU A 77 -10.98 15.81 -7.03
N TYR A 78 -11.24 14.72 -6.29
CA TYR A 78 -11.80 13.50 -6.88
C TYR A 78 -13.32 13.43 -6.78
N GLY A 79 -13.95 14.22 -5.92
CA GLY A 79 -15.40 14.24 -5.71
C GLY A 79 -15.77 14.13 -4.24
N THR A 80 -16.89 13.46 -3.99
CA THR A 80 -17.50 13.32 -2.66
C THR A 80 -17.71 11.85 -2.29
N LEU A 81 -18.01 11.58 -1.02
CA LEU A 81 -18.44 10.24 -0.58
C LEU A 81 -19.71 9.76 -1.32
N SER A 82 -20.59 10.68 -1.74
CA SER A 82 -21.76 10.35 -2.57
C SER A 82 -21.34 9.88 -3.96
N ASP A 83 -20.34 10.52 -4.55
CA ASP A 83 -19.79 10.10 -5.86
C ASP A 83 -19.12 8.74 -5.74
N PHE A 84 -18.40 8.49 -4.65
CA PHE A 84 -17.83 7.17 -4.37
C PHE A 84 -18.90 6.08 -4.27
N LYS A 85 -19.98 6.31 -3.51
CA LYS A 85 -21.10 5.36 -3.44
C LYS A 85 -21.74 5.11 -4.80
N THR A 86 -21.81 6.14 -5.63
CA THR A 86 -22.29 6.02 -7.00
C THR A 86 -21.36 5.18 -7.85
N LEU A 87 -20.05 5.35 -7.70
CA LEU A 87 -19.03 4.52 -8.36
C LEU A 87 -19.17 3.05 -7.98
N ILE A 88 -19.25 2.73 -6.67
CA ILE A 88 -19.43 1.35 -6.19
C ILE A 88 -20.68 0.73 -6.81
N ALA A 89 -21.82 1.39 -6.74
CA ALA A 89 -23.07 0.88 -7.30
C ALA A 89 -23.00 0.69 -8.83
N ALA A 90 -22.33 1.58 -9.54
CA ALA A 90 -22.16 1.49 -10.99
C ALA A 90 -21.20 0.38 -11.41
N ALA A 91 -20.11 0.16 -10.65
CA ALA A 91 -19.16 -0.92 -10.87
C ALA A 91 -19.81 -2.30 -10.63
N HIS A 92 -20.47 -2.47 -9.49
CA HIS A 92 -21.16 -3.71 -9.15
C HIS A 92 -22.26 -4.06 -10.17
N LYS A 93 -22.98 -3.06 -10.70
CA LYS A 93 -23.98 -3.28 -11.77
C LYS A 93 -23.36 -3.87 -13.04
N GLN A 94 -22.07 -3.71 -13.26
CA GLN A 94 -21.32 -4.25 -14.37
C GLN A 94 -20.48 -5.48 -14.00
N ASP A 95 -20.72 -6.06 -12.83
CA ASP A 95 -19.91 -7.15 -12.26
C ASP A 95 -18.41 -6.81 -12.21
N ILE A 96 -18.09 -5.57 -11.85
CA ILE A 96 -16.74 -5.10 -11.55
C ILE A 96 -16.67 -4.81 -10.06
N ARG A 97 -15.75 -5.45 -9.35
CA ARG A 97 -15.49 -5.20 -7.93
C ARG A 97 -14.57 -3.99 -7.74
N VAL A 98 -14.57 -3.44 -6.53
CA VAL A 98 -13.74 -2.27 -6.22
C VAL A 98 -12.95 -2.54 -4.93
N ILE A 99 -11.64 -2.49 -5.03
CA ILE A 99 -10.75 -2.50 -3.86
C ILE A 99 -10.07 -1.14 -3.73
N MET A 100 -9.79 -0.76 -2.48
CA MET A 100 -9.15 0.51 -2.15
C MET A 100 -7.73 0.31 -1.68
N ASP A 101 -6.94 1.36 -1.68
CA ASP A 101 -5.63 1.37 -1.06
C ASP A 101 -5.76 1.56 0.46
N LEU A 102 -5.09 0.75 1.26
CA LEU A 102 -5.10 0.83 2.73
C LEU A 102 -3.71 1.19 3.23
N VAL A 103 -3.52 2.46 3.54
CA VAL A 103 -2.27 3.01 4.05
C VAL A 103 -2.35 3.11 5.57
N VAL A 104 -1.70 2.18 6.27
CA VAL A 104 -1.82 2.08 7.73
C VAL A 104 -0.48 2.07 8.46
N ASN A 105 0.64 2.20 7.73
CA ASN A 105 1.94 2.39 8.36
C ASN A 105 2.10 3.78 8.96
N HIS A 106 1.54 4.81 8.33
CA HIS A 106 1.70 6.22 8.69
C HIS A 106 0.41 7.02 8.39
N THR A 107 0.39 8.27 8.80
CA THR A 107 -0.62 9.25 8.37
C THR A 107 0.07 10.50 7.82
N SER A 108 -0.69 11.41 7.22
CA SER A 108 -0.20 12.77 7.02
C SER A 108 0.10 13.47 8.36
N ASN A 109 1.07 14.36 8.38
CA ASN A 109 1.27 15.31 9.49
C ASN A 109 0.08 16.29 9.64
N GLN A 110 -0.82 16.32 8.66
CA GLN A 110 -2.08 17.07 8.69
C GLN A 110 -3.25 16.26 9.27
N HIS A 111 -3.07 14.98 9.56
CA HIS A 111 -4.08 14.16 10.20
C HIS A 111 -4.43 14.70 11.60
N ALA A 112 -5.70 14.66 11.98
CA ALA A 112 -6.16 15.19 13.27
C ALA A 112 -5.42 14.58 14.47
N TRP A 113 -5.10 13.29 14.41
CA TRP A 113 -4.33 12.60 15.45
C TRP A 113 -2.94 13.19 15.60
N PHE A 114 -2.19 13.40 14.50
CA PHE A 114 -0.83 13.93 14.59
C PHE A 114 -0.82 15.41 15.00
N LYS A 115 -1.76 16.21 14.48
CA LYS A 115 -1.91 17.61 14.91
C LYS A 115 -2.10 17.72 16.43
N ALA A 116 -2.87 16.81 17.02
CA ALA A 116 -3.06 16.75 18.46
C ALA A 116 -1.82 16.16 19.18
N ALA A 117 -1.29 15.05 18.69
CA ALA A 117 -0.15 14.34 19.26
C ALA A 117 1.08 15.24 19.48
N LYS A 118 1.42 16.06 18.49
CA LYS A 118 2.61 16.94 18.53
C LYS A 118 2.51 18.13 19.46
N THR A 119 1.35 18.37 20.10
CA THR A 119 1.16 19.54 20.96
C THR A 119 1.64 19.32 22.41
N SER A 120 1.56 18.08 22.92
CA SER A 120 1.92 17.76 24.28
C SER A 120 2.12 16.24 24.45
N ARG A 121 3.10 15.86 25.27
CA ARG A 121 3.36 14.46 25.71
C ARG A 121 2.18 13.83 26.46
N THR A 122 1.29 14.63 27.03
CA THR A 122 0.11 14.15 27.76
C THR A 122 -1.15 14.14 26.89
N ASN A 123 -1.06 14.48 25.60
CA ASN A 123 -2.19 14.39 24.70
C ASN A 123 -2.58 12.91 24.49
N PRO A 124 -3.88 12.54 24.50
CA PRO A 124 -4.32 11.15 24.27
C PRO A 124 -3.83 10.53 22.97
N TYR A 125 -3.57 11.34 21.95
CA TYR A 125 -3.03 10.88 20.67
C TYR A 125 -1.51 10.86 20.60
N HIS A 126 -0.79 11.28 21.66
CA HIS A 126 0.67 11.34 21.59
C HIS A 126 1.25 9.97 21.24
N ASP A 127 0.89 8.93 21.98
CA ASP A 127 1.37 7.57 21.77
C ASP A 127 0.78 6.86 20.53
N PHE A 128 0.00 7.55 19.72
CA PHE A 128 -0.41 7.05 18.39
C PHE A 128 0.76 7.04 17.41
N TYR A 129 1.79 7.82 17.70
CA TYR A 129 2.99 7.95 16.88
C TYR A 129 4.23 7.55 17.69
N ILE A 130 5.34 7.42 17.00
CA ILE A 130 6.59 6.95 17.57
C ILE A 130 7.47 8.15 17.89
N TRP A 131 7.78 8.33 19.17
CA TRP A 131 8.58 9.44 19.67
C TRP A 131 9.84 8.94 20.36
N GLN A 132 10.91 9.74 20.25
CA GLN A 132 12.13 9.55 21.04
C GLN A 132 12.52 10.86 21.71
N PRO A 133 12.98 10.83 22.98
CA PRO A 133 13.37 12.04 23.69
C PRO A 133 14.54 12.73 23.01
N ASN A 134 14.57 14.06 23.12
CA ASN A 134 15.66 14.85 22.62
C ASN A 134 16.88 14.78 23.56
N TYR A 135 17.99 14.28 23.04
CA TYR A 135 19.28 14.32 23.72
C TYR A 135 20.25 15.20 22.91
N ASN A 136 20.65 16.34 23.49
CA ASN A 136 21.64 17.24 22.90
C ASN A 136 21.30 17.77 21.49
N HIS A 137 20.02 17.91 21.17
CA HIS A 137 19.55 18.34 19.84
C HIS A 137 20.09 17.51 18.67
N GLN A 138 20.33 16.22 18.92
CA GLN A 138 20.72 15.26 17.88
C GLN A 138 19.59 14.23 17.68
N PRO A 139 19.41 13.74 16.45
CA PRO A 139 18.50 12.61 16.20
C PRO A 139 18.87 11.40 17.08
N PRO A 140 17.89 10.55 17.44
CA PRO A 140 18.12 9.38 18.28
C PRO A 140 19.21 8.42 17.77
N ASN A 141 19.33 8.33 16.45
CA ASN A 141 20.34 7.53 15.76
C ASN A 141 20.60 8.11 14.35
N ASN A 142 21.45 7.44 13.58
CA ASN A 142 21.83 7.84 12.24
C ASN A 142 21.02 7.13 11.13
N TRP A 143 19.85 6.62 11.44
CA TRP A 143 19.04 5.93 10.44
C TRP A 143 18.58 6.87 9.33
N THR A 144 18.65 6.36 8.11
CA THR A 144 18.22 7.04 6.90
C THR A 144 17.19 6.22 6.15
N ASN A 145 16.28 6.89 5.49
CA ASN A 145 15.27 6.29 4.63
C ASN A 145 15.83 5.94 3.24
N PHE A 146 14.95 5.53 2.34
CA PHE A 146 15.29 5.09 0.97
C PHE A 146 15.88 6.21 0.08
N THR A 147 15.69 7.48 0.46
CA THR A 147 16.28 8.65 -0.24
C THR A 147 17.59 9.11 0.40
N GLY A 148 17.99 8.50 1.52
CA GLY A 148 19.18 8.88 2.28
C GLY A 148 18.95 9.99 3.31
N ASP A 149 17.70 10.41 3.50
CA ASP A 149 17.33 11.42 4.50
C ASP A 149 17.11 10.79 5.88
N SER A 150 17.31 11.60 6.96
CA SER A 150 17.01 11.14 8.33
C SER A 150 15.56 10.68 8.45
N VAL A 151 15.33 9.55 9.17
CA VAL A 151 13.98 9.08 9.54
C VAL A 151 13.41 9.78 10.78
N TRP A 152 14.05 10.84 11.24
CA TRP A 152 13.69 11.57 12.45
C TRP A 152 13.50 13.05 12.19
N THR A 153 12.39 13.60 12.66
CA THR A 153 12.15 15.05 12.65
C THR A 153 11.86 15.56 14.06
N TYR A 154 12.51 16.66 14.41
CA TYR A 154 12.38 17.28 15.72
C TYR A 154 11.07 18.04 15.87
N ASN A 155 10.38 17.82 16.99
CA ASN A 155 9.20 18.56 17.40
C ASN A 155 9.50 19.43 18.64
N GLN A 156 9.56 20.73 18.43
CA GLN A 156 9.88 21.70 19.48
C GLN A 156 8.86 21.70 20.62
N ALA A 157 7.58 21.48 20.34
CA ALA A 157 6.51 21.60 21.34
C ALA A 157 6.58 20.54 22.43
N THR A 158 7.07 19.35 22.12
CA THR A 158 7.24 18.25 23.09
C THR A 158 8.69 18.00 23.46
N ASP A 159 9.63 18.68 22.79
CA ASP A 159 11.07 18.44 22.91
C ASP A 159 11.43 16.97 22.64
N GLU A 160 10.95 16.45 21.50
CA GLU A 160 11.12 15.06 21.06
C GLU A 160 11.33 14.98 19.56
N TRP A 161 11.80 13.82 19.10
CA TRP A 161 11.91 13.45 17.71
C TRP A 161 10.82 12.45 17.36
N TYR A 162 10.06 12.70 16.28
CA TYR A 162 9.13 11.68 15.78
C TYR A 162 9.75 10.92 14.62
N PHE A 163 9.36 9.64 14.54
CA PHE A 163 9.81 8.72 13.51
C PHE A 163 8.93 8.82 12.26
N HIS A 164 9.55 8.79 11.10
CA HIS A 164 8.91 8.65 9.80
C HIS A 164 9.83 7.87 8.85
N LEU A 165 9.35 6.75 8.33
CA LEU A 165 10.14 5.95 7.37
C LEU A 165 10.22 6.63 6.00
N PHE A 166 9.12 7.27 5.60
CA PHE A 166 9.00 7.99 4.34
C PHE A 166 9.30 9.49 4.53
N ALA A 167 8.46 10.38 4.02
CA ALA A 167 8.68 11.81 4.17
C ALA A 167 8.43 12.30 5.62
N PRO A 168 9.04 13.43 6.02
CA PRO A 168 8.74 14.07 7.32
C PRO A 168 7.25 14.38 7.53
N GLU A 169 6.51 14.53 6.45
CA GLU A 169 5.07 14.74 6.44
C GLU A 169 4.26 13.47 6.66
N GLN A 170 4.91 12.30 6.75
CA GLN A 170 4.29 10.98 6.91
C GLN A 170 4.74 10.30 8.22
N PRO A 171 4.36 10.83 9.41
CA PRO A 171 4.74 10.25 10.69
C PRO A 171 4.18 8.84 10.84
N ASP A 172 5.03 7.89 11.24
CA ASP A 172 4.68 6.49 11.40
C ASP A 172 3.79 6.26 12.63
N LEU A 173 2.76 5.43 12.45
CA LEU A 173 1.86 5.01 13.51
C LEU A 173 2.53 4.01 14.45
N ASN A 174 2.27 4.14 15.73
CA ASN A 174 2.73 3.21 16.77
C ASN A 174 1.80 1.99 16.85
N TRP A 175 2.06 0.95 16.06
CA TRP A 175 1.27 -0.28 16.07
C TRP A 175 1.36 -1.08 17.36
N GLU A 176 2.30 -0.78 18.28
CA GLU A 176 2.30 -1.37 19.62
C GLU A 176 1.18 -0.78 20.49
N ASN A 177 0.63 0.37 20.13
CA ASN A 177 -0.51 0.97 20.83
C ASN A 177 -1.82 0.29 20.43
N PRO A 178 -2.56 -0.37 21.34
CA PRO A 178 -3.83 -1.03 21.02
C PRO A 178 -4.91 -0.07 20.51
N SER A 179 -4.85 1.22 20.89
CA SER A 179 -5.81 2.22 20.42
C SER A 179 -5.62 2.52 18.94
N VAL A 180 -4.38 2.60 18.45
CA VAL A 180 -4.07 2.73 17.02
C VAL A 180 -4.69 1.56 16.25
N GLN A 181 -4.42 0.33 16.69
CA GLN A 181 -4.97 -0.86 16.05
C GLN A 181 -6.51 -0.84 16.03
N THR A 182 -7.14 -0.35 17.10
CA THR A 182 -8.60 -0.27 17.18
C THR A 182 -9.17 0.76 16.20
N GLU A 183 -8.57 1.94 16.10
CA GLU A 183 -9.00 2.97 15.15
C GLU A 183 -8.84 2.53 13.69
N ILE A 184 -7.76 1.81 13.38
CA ILE A 184 -7.56 1.23 12.04
C ILE A 184 -8.65 0.20 11.72
N ILE A 185 -9.00 -0.68 12.68
CA ILE A 185 -10.09 -1.65 12.49
C ILE A 185 -11.45 -0.96 12.33
N ASN A 186 -11.71 0.07 13.10
CA ASN A 186 -12.93 0.88 12.97
C ASN A 186 -13.03 1.50 11.56
N MET A 187 -11.92 2.02 11.05
CA MET A 187 -11.84 2.59 9.71
C MET A 187 -12.07 1.52 8.62
N ILE A 188 -11.44 0.35 8.73
CA ILE A 188 -11.65 -0.78 7.80
C ILE A 188 -13.13 -1.21 7.81
N THR A 189 -13.73 -1.32 9.00
CA THR A 189 -15.15 -1.68 9.15
C THR A 189 -16.05 -0.64 8.50
N TRP A 190 -15.77 0.64 8.72
CA TRP A 190 -16.53 1.74 8.12
C TRP A 190 -16.49 1.71 6.59
N TRP A 191 -15.32 1.40 5.98
CA TRP A 191 -15.21 1.26 4.53
C TRP A 191 -15.93 0.01 4.01
N SER A 192 -15.91 -1.10 4.75
CA SER A 192 -16.69 -2.29 4.43
C SER A 192 -18.20 -1.96 4.33
N GLU A 193 -18.71 -1.10 5.21
CA GLU A 193 -20.11 -0.61 5.18
C GLU A 193 -20.41 0.28 3.95
N GLN A 194 -19.38 0.77 3.25
CA GLN A 194 -19.54 1.45 1.96
C GLN A 194 -19.60 0.47 0.77
N ASN A 195 -19.63 -0.84 1.02
CA ASN A 195 -19.69 -1.93 0.05
C ASN A 195 -18.47 -2.05 -0.88
N ILE A 196 -17.29 -1.78 -0.38
CA ILE A 196 -16.05 -2.15 -1.08
C ILE A 196 -15.84 -3.66 -1.02
N ASP A 197 -15.05 -4.21 -1.95
CA ASP A 197 -14.80 -5.65 -2.05
C ASP A 197 -13.46 -6.08 -1.45
N GLY A 198 -12.60 -5.14 -1.07
CA GLY A 198 -11.31 -5.44 -0.49
C GLY A 198 -10.35 -4.27 -0.43
N PHE A 199 -9.09 -4.61 -0.09
CA PHE A 199 -8.01 -3.64 0.00
C PHE A 199 -6.70 -4.14 -0.64
N ARG A 200 -5.99 -3.21 -1.24
CA ARG A 200 -4.54 -3.32 -1.41
C ARG A 200 -3.87 -2.73 -0.17
N LEU A 201 -3.00 -3.48 0.47
CA LEU A 201 -2.34 -3.10 1.72
C LEU A 201 -0.99 -2.49 1.40
N ASP A 202 -0.88 -1.19 1.65
CA ASP A 202 0.34 -0.40 1.42
C ASP A 202 1.36 -0.63 2.52
N ALA A 203 2.63 -0.73 2.16
CA ALA A 203 3.77 -0.74 3.07
C ALA A 203 3.61 -1.70 4.28
N LEU A 204 2.92 -2.84 4.07
CA LEU A 204 2.45 -3.73 5.14
C LEU A 204 3.59 -4.34 5.96
N SER A 205 4.75 -4.52 5.37
CA SER A 205 5.93 -5.09 6.03
C SER A 205 6.58 -4.18 7.07
N HIS A 206 6.22 -2.89 7.09
CA HIS A 206 6.85 -1.87 7.93
C HIS A 206 6.14 -1.60 9.26
N LEU A 207 5.02 -2.27 9.57
CA LEU A 207 4.21 -2.00 10.77
C LEU A 207 4.97 -2.21 12.08
N LYS A 208 5.88 -3.19 12.13
CA LYS A 208 6.69 -3.49 13.30
C LYS A 208 8.06 -2.83 13.21
N LYS A 209 8.40 -2.00 14.20
CA LYS A 209 9.74 -1.41 14.31
C LYS A 209 10.63 -2.24 15.22
N VAL A 210 11.93 -2.25 14.95
CA VAL A 210 12.96 -2.78 15.86
C VAL A 210 13.32 -1.76 16.93
N SER A 211 14.16 -2.15 17.87
CA SER A 211 14.76 -1.20 18.84
C SER A 211 15.57 -0.13 18.11
N PHE A 212 15.36 1.12 18.46
CA PHE A 212 16.08 2.27 17.89
C PHE A 212 17.54 2.38 18.37
N GLU A 213 17.97 1.49 19.26
CA GLU A 213 19.38 1.35 19.68
C GLU A 213 20.21 0.51 18.70
N ILE A 214 19.57 -0.22 17.79
CA ILE A 214 20.26 -1.04 16.79
C ILE A 214 20.83 -0.12 15.71
N PRO A 215 22.12 -0.26 15.34
CA PRO A 215 22.68 0.50 14.22
C PRO A 215 22.06 0.05 12.90
N GLN A 216 21.85 1.01 11.99
CA GLN A 216 21.41 0.67 10.63
C GLN A 216 22.50 -0.15 9.92
N PRO A 217 22.16 -1.28 9.31
CA PRO A 217 23.06 -2.01 8.44
C PRO A 217 23.57 -1.13 7.28
N THR A 218 24.61 -1.57 6.61
CA THR A 218 25.18 -0.88 5.44
C THR A 218 25.12 -1.79 4.20
N GLY A 219 25.21 -1.19 3.02
CA GLY A 219 25.16 -1.90 1.75
C GLY A 219 23.77 -2.42 1.40
N GLU A 220 23.67 -3.57 0.76
CA GLU A 220 22.41 -4.16 0.27
C GLU A 220 21.38 -4.46 1.35
N HIS A 221 21.80 -4.66 2.60
CA HIS A 221 20.96 -4.92 3.77
C HIS A 221 20.58 -3.67 4.57
N GLN A 222 20.87 -2.48 4.03
CA GLN A 222 20.67 -1.22 4.75
C GLN A 222 19.23 -1.00 5.24
N PHE A 223 18.26 -1.48 4.48
CA PHE A 223 16.84 -1.22 4.75
C PHE A 223 16.10 -2.41 5.40
N ASP A 224 16.79 -3.54 5.63
CA ASP A 224 16.17 -4.74 6.23
C ASP A 224 15.60 -4.47 7.62
N ILE A 225 16.19 -3.54 8.38
CA ILE A 225 15.71 -3.15 9.71
C ILE A 225 14.31 -2.53 9.71
N PHE A 226 13.80 -2.11 8.57
CA PHE A 226 12.50 -1.46 8.46
C PHE A 226 11.37 -2.43 8.10
N ALA A 227 11.67 -3.66 7.68
CA ALA A 227 10.67 -4.57 7.14
C ALA A 227 10.69 -5.95 7.82
N ASN A 228 9.53 -6.58 7.90
CA ASN A 228 9.35 -7.98 8.33
C ASN A 228 9.91 -8.29 9.73
N ASN A 229 9.93 -7.30 10.60
CA ASN A 229 10.52 -7.44 11.92
C ASN A 229 9.76 -8.45 12.79
N PRO A 230 10.47 -9.28 13.60
CA PRO A 230 9.85 -10.27 14.48
C PRO A 230 8.76 -9.66 15.37
N GLY A 231 7.61 -10.31 15.43
CA GLY A 231 6.44 -9.84 16.15
C GLY A 231 5.42 -9.07 15.32
N ILE A 232 5.70 -8.85 14.02
CA ILE A 232 4.74 -8.24 13.08
C ILE A 232 3.49 -9.11 12.94
N GLU A 233 3.62 -10.43 13.13
CA GLU A 233 2.56 -11.41 12.94
C GLU A 233 1.32 -11.12 13.79
N LYS A 234 1.48 -10.53 14.99
CA LYS A 234 0.34 -10.15 15.84
C LYS A 234 -0.52 -9.04 15.22
N PHE A 235 0.10 -8.11 14.52
CA PHE A 235 -0.60 -7.03 13.83
C PHE A 235 -1.28 -7.56 12.58
N LEU A 236 -0.54 -8.35 11.78
CA LEU A 236 -1.04 -9.00 10.59
C LEU A 236 -2.23 -9.92 10.90
N LYS A 237 -2.14 -10.71 11.98
CA LYS A 237 -3.25 -11.58 12.40
C LYS A 237 -4.49 -10.78 12.76
N ARG A 238 -4.36 -9.68 13.47
CA ARG A 238 -5.50 -8.84 13.83
C ARG A 238 -6.19 -8.23 12.60
N LEU A 239 -5.41 -7.77 11.64
CA LEU A 239 -5.91 -7.31 10.34
C LEU A 239 -6.59 -8.45 9.57
N HIS A 240 -5.96 -9.61 9.47
CA HIS A 240 -6.50 -10.81 8.83
C HIS A 240 -7.86 -11.21 9.38
N ASP A 241 -7.97 -11.33 10.73
CA ASP A 241 -9.20 -11.72 11.38
C ASP A 241 -10.33 -10.71 11.06
N THR A 242 -10.00 -9.43 10.95
CA THR A 242 -10.94 -8.37 10.56
C THR A 242 -11.38 -8.54 9.10
N PHE A 243 -10.45 -8.65 8.16
CA PHE A 243 -10.79 -8.83 6.74
C PHE A 243 -11.63 -10.08 6.49
N LYS A 244 -11.28 -11.19 7.14
CA LYS A 244 -12.06 -12.43 7.04
C LYS A 244 -13.47 -12.29 7.59
N SER A 245 -13.66 -11.62 8.73
CA SER A 245 -14.97 -11.38 9.31
C SER A 245 -15.87 -10.50 8.44
N LEU A 246 -15.26 -9.60 7.68
CA LEU A 246 -15.93 -8.66 6.78
C LEU A 246 -15.99 -9.17 5.32
N HIS A 247 -15.46 -10.34 5.03
CA HIS A 247 -15.39 -10.93 3.68
C HIS A 247 -14.67 -10.05 2.65
N LEU A 248 -13.67 -9.30 3.07
CA LEU A 248 -12.86 -8.42 2.23
C LEU A 248 -11.66 -9.17 1.65
N MET A 249 -11.45 -9.05 0.34
CA MET A 249 -10.25 -9.54 -0.33
C MET A 249 -9.05 -8.65 -0.01
N THR A 250 -7.88 -9.24 0.05
CA THR A 250 -6.63 -8.51 0.35
C THR A 250 -5.50 -8.86 -0.60
N VAL A 251 -4.79 -7.84 -1.06
CA VAL A 251 -3.50 -7.99 -1.75
C VAL A 251 -2.46 -7.10 -1.08
N GLY A 252 -1.31 -7.65 -0.71
CA GLY A 252 -0.30 -6.93 0.07
C GLY A 252 0.90 -6.49 -0.74
N GLU A 253 1.31 -5.24 -0.52
CA GLU A 253 2.65 -4.78 -0.83
C GLU A 253 3.52 -5.00 0.41
N ALA A 254 4.41 -5.98 0.34
CA ALA A 254 5.28 -6.35 1.45
C ALA A 254 6.76 -6.36 0.98
N GLY A 255 7.38 -5.19 1.03
CA GLY A 255 8.81 -5.05 0.75
C GLY A 255 9.65 -5.97 1.64
N GLY A 256 10.71 -6.57 1.11
CA GLY A 256 11.58 -7.50 1.84
C GLY A 256 10.96 -8.89 2.09
N VAL A 257 9.83 -9.22 1.47
CA VAL A 257 9.35 -10.61 1.37
C VAL A 257 9.94 -11.23 0.13
N HIS A 258 10.51 -12.41 0.27
CA HIS A 258 11.15 -13.19 -0.79
C HIS A 258 10.34 -14.46 -1.08
N ALA A 259 10.63 -15.09 -2.22
CA ALA A 259 9.90 -16.27 -2.68
C ALA A 259 9.83 -17.38 -1.62
N ASP A 260 10.91 -17.64 -0.88
CA ASP A 260 11.01 -18.68 0.16
C ASP A 260 10.17 -18.37 1.42
N THR A 261 9.88 -17.09 1.68
CA THR A 261 9.08 -16.62 2.83
C THR A 261 7.64 -16.27 2.46
N ALA A 262 7.31 -16.20 1.17
CA ALA A 262 6.00 -15.77 0.68
C ALA A 262 4.82 -16.58 1.24
N ARG A 263 5.02 -17.88 1.50
CA ARG A 263 3.99 -18.76 2.13
C ARG A 263 3.58 -18.31 3.52
N ASN A 264 4.46 -17.65 4.26
CA ASN A 264 4.16 -17.11 5.57
C ASN A 264 3.15 -15.95 5.50
N TRP A 265 3.04 -15.33 4.32
CA TRP A 265 2.17 -14.18 4.07
C TRP A 265 0.83 -14.58 3.45
N THR A 266 0.84 -15.47 2.44
CA THR A 266 -0.35 -15.76 1.63
C THR A 266 -0.75 -17.25 1.61
N GLY A 267 -0.02 -18.12 2.32
CA GLY A 267 -0.35 -19.55 2.44
C GLY A 267 -1.54 -19.84 3.35
N PRO A 268 -1.85 -21.12 3.61
CA PRO A 268 -2.99 -21.52 4.44
C PRO A 268 -2.95 -20.97 5.88
N GLN A 269 -1.79 -20.58 6.37
CA GLN A 269 -1.59 -19.92 7.65
C GLN A 269 -1.16 -18.46 7.49
N GLY A 270 -1.24 -17.95 6.27
CA GLY A 270 -0.89 -16.57 5.93
C GLY A 270 -1.95 -15.57 6.41
N PHE A 271 -1.62 -14.31 6.25
CA PHE A 271 -2.40 -13.19 6.77
C PHE A 271 -3.20 -12.44 5.71
N ILE A 272 -2.83 -12.60 4.43
CA ILE A 272 -3.45 -11.93 3.28
C ILE A 272 -3.77 -12.94 2.18
N ASP A 273 -4.70 -12.60 1.29
CA ASP A 273 -5.14 -13.51 0.24
C ASP A 273 -4.10 -13.66 -0.87
N MET A 274 -3.45 -12.56 -1.26
CA MET A 274 -2.34 -12.58 -2.21
C MET A 274 -1.30 -11.51 -1.90
N ILE A 275 -0.10 -11.69 -2.44
CA ILE A 275 1.03 -10.77 -2.29
C ILE A 275 1.57 -10.40 -3.67
N PHE A 276 2.05 -9.17 -3.81
CA PHE A 276 2.82 -8.76 -4.97
C PHE A 276 4.25 -9.28 -4.89
N GLU A 277 4.73 -9.85 -5.96
CA GLU A 277 6.14 -10.14 -6.17
C GLU A 277 6.85 -8.82 -6.56
N LEU A 278 7.88 -8.44 -5.82
CA LEU A 278 8.59 -7.18 -6.02
C LEU A 278 10.04 -7.37 -6.50
N GLU A 279 10.51 -8.63 -6.60
CA GLU A 279 11.92 -8.94 -6.90
C GLU A 279 12.27 -8.71 -8.37
N HIS A 280 11.30 -8.84 -9.29
CA HIS A 280 11.53 -8.55 -10.71
C HIS A 280 11.77 -7.07 -11.00
N GLN A 281 11.34 -6.21 -10.10
CA GLN A 281 11.49 -4.77 -10.21
C GLN A 281 12.78 -4.36 -9.50
N SER A 282 13.88 -4.33 -10.23
CA SER A 282 15.10 -3.72 -9.73
C SER A 282 14.83 -2.26 -9.37
N ARG A 283 14.76 -1.97 -8.08
CA ARG A 283 14.70 -0.60 -7.53
C ARG A 283 16.04 0.13 -7.61
N GLN A 284 16.98 -0.38 -8.41
CA GLN A 284 18.24 0.30 -8.62
C GLN A 284 18.01 1.58 -9.40
N SER A 285 18.51 2.68 -8.85
CA SER A 285 18.49 4.03 -9.43
C SER A 285 19.16 4.14 -10.81
N ASP A 286 19.97 3.15 -11.15
CA ASP A 286 20.55 2.98 -12.47
C ASP A 286 19.64 2.06 -13.27
N VAL A 287 18.61 2.64 -13.91
CA VAL A 287 17.81 1.93 -14.90
C VAL A 287 18.78 1.35 -15.91
N PRO A 288 19.05 0.03 -15.90
CA PRO A 288 19.85 -0.55 -16.96
C PRO A 288 19.11 -0.28 -18.25
N PRO A 289 19.80 -0.10 -19.37
CA PRO A 289 19.16 0.19 -20.66
C PRO A 289 18.14 -0.87 -21.11
N ARG A 290 18.04 -1.99 -20.40
CA ARG A 290 16.98 -3.01 -20.51
C ARG A 290 16.96 -3.90 -19.27
N ALA A 291 15.80 -4.07 -18.65
CA ALA A 291 15.59 -5.21 -17.77
C ALA A 291 15.51 -6.50 -18.61
N ASP A 292 16.19 -7.54 -18.18
CA ASP A 292 16.16 -8.82 -18.88
C ASP A 292 14.81 -9.52 -18.63
N ILE A 293 14.05 -9.77 -19.70
CA ILE A 293 12.80 -10.53 -19.64
C ILE A 293 12.99 -11.93 -19.03
N ASN A 294 14.18 -12.53 -19.19
CA ASN A 294 14.47 -13.83 -18.56
C ASN A 294 14.57 -13.71 -17.04
N HIS A 295 15.01 -12.58 -16.52
CA HIS A 295 15.00 -12.32 -15.08
C HIS A 295 13.58 -12.23 -14.53
N LEU A 296 12.68 -11.51 -15.21
CA LEU A 296 11.26 -11.46 -14.87
C LEU A 296 10.65 -12.88 -14.85
N LEU A 297 10.84 -13.66 -15.91
CA LEU A 297 10.32 -15.02 -15.99
C LEU A 297 10.89 -15.93 -14.89
N ALA A 298 12.20 -15.84 -14.63
CA ALA A 298 12.85 -16.62 -13.58
C ALA A 298 12.30 -16.26 -12.19
N SER A 299 12.08 -14.98 -11.91
CA SER A 299 11.49 -14.51 -10.65
C SER A 299 10.08 -15.08 -10.48
N LEU A 300 9.20 -14.90 -11.47
CA LEU A 300 7.83 -15.40 -11.42
C LEU A 300 7.76 -16.92 -11.26
N ILE A 301 8.60 -17.68 -11.98
CA ILE A 301 8.70 -19.14 -11.85
C ILE A 301 9.15 -19.53 -10.45
N THR A 302 10.18 -18.89 -9.92
CA THR A 302 10.69 -19.16 -8.57
C THR A 302 9.61 -18.93 -7.51
N TRP A 303 8.88 -17.84 -7.59
CA TRP A 303 7.78 -17.53 -6.67
C TRP A 303 6.64 -18.56 -6.77
N GLU A 304 6.23 -18.93 -7.97
CA GLU A 304 5.19 -19.94 -8.18
C GLU A 304 5.59 -21.32 -7.63
N GLU A 305 6.83 -21.75 -7.88
CA GLU A 305 7.39 -22.99 -7.34
C GLU A 305 7.46 -22.99 -5.81
N GLN A 306 7.87 -21.86 -5.21
CA GLN A 306 7.95 -21.72 -3.76
C GLN A 306 6.55 -21.66 -3.12
N LEU A 307 5.60 -20.99 -3.71
CA LEU A 307 4.21 -20.98 -3.24
C LEU A 307 3.56 -22.37 -3.37
N ASN A 308 3.90 -23.13 -4.42
CA ASN A 308 3.47 -24.52 -4.64
C ASN A 308 1.96 -24.71 -4.43
N SER A 309 1.15 -23.85 -5.04
CA SER A 309 -0.32 -23.83 -4.93
C SER A 309 -0.86 -23.67 -3.49
N GLN A 310 -0.04 -23.26 -2.54
CA GLN A 310 -0.44 -23.04 -1.15
C GLN A 310 -0.61 -21.55 -0.81
N GLY A 311 -0.22 -20.66 -1.69
CA GLY A 311 -0.39 -19.23 -1.60
C GLY A 311 -0.86 -18.67 -2.94
N TRP A 312 -0.98 -17.34 -3.03
CA TRP A 312 -1.41 -16.68 -4.26
C TRP A 312 -0.57 -15.44 -4.55
N LEU A 313 -0.13 -15.35 -5.79
CA LEU A 313 0.67 -14.24 -6.28
C LEU A 313 -0.20 -13.28 -7.08
N GLY A 314 -0.14 -11.99 -6.76
CA GLY A 314 -0.65 -10.91 -7.59
C GLY A 314 0.37 -10.60 -8.69
N ILE A 315 0.18 -11.15 -9.88
CA ILE A 315 1.10 -10.95 -11.01
C ILE A 315 0.82 -9.59 -11.65
N TYR A 316 1.88 -8.81 -11.91
CA TYR A 316 1.81 -7.53 -12.57
C TYR A 316 3.14 -7.20 -13.27
N LEU A 317 3.13 -6.29 -14.22
CA LEU A 317 4.32 -5.85 -14.96
C LEU A 317 4.78 -4.45 -14.57
N GLU A 318 3.86 -3.61 -14.14
CA GLU A 318 4.12 -2.22 -13.75
C GLU A 318 3.07 -1.75 -12.75
N ASN A 319 3.43 -0.74 -11.96
CA ASN A 319 2.52 -0.01 -11.09
C ASN A 319 2.86 1.49 -11.09
N HIS A 320 2.25 2.26 -10.18
CA HIS A 320 2.47 3.70 -10.09
C HIS A 320 3.87 4.10 -9.57
N ASP A 321 4.63 3.19 -8.96
CA ASP A 321 5.99 3.41 -8.43
C ASP A 321 7.07 3.03 -9.42
N GLN A 322 6.71 2.43 -10.55
CA GLN A 322 7.65 1.85 -11.49
C GLN A 322 7.55 2.51 -12.87
N PRO A 323 8.65 2.56 -13.62
CA PRO A 323 8.59 2.92 -15.02
C PRO A 323 7.66 1.99 -15.80
N ARG A 324 7.11 2.48 -16.89
CA ARG A 324 6.26 1.67 -17.79
C ARG A 324 7.00 0.42 -18.28
N SER A 325 6.34 -0.72 -18.24
CA SER A 325 6.88 -2.00 -18.69
C SER A 325 7.35 -1.95 -20.16
N LEU A 326 6.66 -1.19 -20.99
CA LEU A 326 7.07 -0.95 -22.36
C LEU A 326 8.43 -0.23 -22.47
N THR A 327 8.73 0.68 -21.56
CA THR A 327 10.02 1.35 -21.48
C THR A 327 11.10 0.38 -20.99
N VAL A 328 10.77 -0.41 -19.98
CA VAL A 328 11.71 -1.31 -19.27
C VAL A 328 12.08 -2.51 -20.15
N TYR A 329 11.08 -3.17 -20.76
CA TYR A 329 11.26 -4.45 -21.47
C TYR A 329 11.15 -4.31 -22.99
N GLY A 330 10.53 -3.26 -23.50
CA GLY A 330 10.12 -3.15 -24.90
C GLY A 330 10.77 -2.03 -25.71
N ASP A 331 11.73 -1.27 -25.20
CA ASP A 331 12.37 -0.12 -25.87
C ASP A 331 11.35 0.87 -26.46
N ASN A 332 10.21 1.03 -25.85
CA ASN A 332 9.09 1.83 -26.37
C ASN A 332 8.59 1.38 -27.76
N ASN A 333 8.86 0.14 -28.16
CA ASN A 333 8.39 -0.42 -29.41
C ASN A 333 6.93 -0.86 -29.31
N PRO A 334 6.01 -0.33 -30.14
CA PRO A 334 4.59 -0.70 -30.10
C PRO A 334 4.30 -2.19 -30.36
N LEU A 335 5.17 -2.91 -31.07
CA LEU A 335 5.03 -4.35 -31.26
C LEU A 335 5.38 -5.13 -30.00
N ALA A 336 6.40 -4.68 -29.25
CA ALA A 336 6.75 -5.27 -27.96
C ALA A 336 5.63 -5.06 -26.93
N ALA A 337 4.91 -3.93 -26.97
CA ALA A 337 3.75 -3.69 -26.11
C ALA A 337 2.69 -4.79 -26.23
N LYS A 338 2.40 -5.25 -27.43
CA LYS A 338 1.45 -6.33 -27.68
C LYS A 338 1.92 -7.66 -27.09
N SER A 339 3.22 -7.96 -27.22
CA SER A 339 3.81 -9.19 -26.67
C SER A 339 3.87 -9.18 -25.12
N LEU A 340 4.02 -8.00 -24.51
CA LEU A 340 3.99 -7.87 -23.06
C LEU A 340 2.57 -7.98 -22.47
N ALA A 341 1.55 -7.64 -23.28
CA ALA A 341 0.14 -7.67 -22.86
C ALA A 341 -0.54 -9.05 -23.10
N THR A 342 0.14 -9.99 -23.77
CA THR A 342 -0.36 -11.36 -24.03
C THR A 342 0.27 -12.38 -23.11
#